data_93307ca2adc01012f86d4710e5bb2873
#
_entry.id   93307ca2adc01012f86d4710e5bb2873
#
_cell.length_a   1.000
_cell.length_b   1.000
_cell.length_c   1.000
_cell.angle_alpha   90.00
_cell.angle_beta   90.00
_cell.angle_gamma   90.00
#
_symmetry.space_group_name_H-M   'P 1'
#
loop_
_entity.id
_entity.type
_entity.pdbx_description
1 polymer ?
#
loop_
_entity_poly.entity_id
_entity_poly.type
_entity_poly.pdbx_seq_one_letter_code
_entity_poly.pdbx_strand_id
1 'polypeptide(L)'
;VDKFSNEEIITFSEYSSLRIWYNDIPKGYPAHWHTVLEIILSVDNYYYAEVNGIHYRIMPGEILIIPPGMMHELTAPPTGARLIYLFDISILSRMKSFSGIQSLLVRPIFISRTTYPSS
;
A
#
# COMPACT_ATOMS: atom_id res chain seq x y z
N VAL A 1 1.99 12.16 16.72
CA VAL A 1 1.03 12.56 15.70
C VAL A 1 -0.32 11.94 16.01
N ASP A 2 -1.35 12.76 16.04
CA ASP A 2 -2.72 12.30 16.25
C ASP A 2 -3.19 11.53 15.02
N LYS A 3 -3.54 10.25 15.21
CA LYS A 3 -4.01 9.40 14.12
C LYS A 3 -5.21 9.99 13.41
N PHE A 4 -6.15 10.58 14.14
CA PHE A 4 -7.38 11.11 13.56
C PHE A 4 -7.14 12.34 12.68
N SER A 5 -6.11 13.14 12.98
CA SER A 5 -5.79 14.33 12.18
C SER A 5 -5.06 13.98 10.88
N ASN A 6 -4.57 12.74 10.74
CA ASN A 6 -3.81 12.30 9.58
C ASN A 6 -4.59 11.31 8.71
N GLU A 7 -5.88 11.17 8.95
CA GLU A 7 -6.69 10.28 8.12
C GLU A 7 -6.89 10.86 6.72
N GLU A 8 -6.58 10.06 5.72
CA GLU A 8 -6.90 10.35 4.33
C GLU A 8 -8.21 9.64 3.98
N ILE A 9 -9.19 10.39 3.51
CA ILE A 9 -10.48 9.83 3.10
C ILE A 9 -10.37 9.41 1.64
N ILE A 10 -10.48 8.10 1.41
CA ILE A 10 -10.41 7.52 0.07
C ILE A 10 -11.82 7.27 -0.42
N THR A 11 -12.13 7.79 -1.61
CA THR A 11 -13.43 7.57 -2.25
C THR A 11 -13.26 6.72 -3.50
N PHE A 12 -14.21 5.83 -3.72
CA PHE A 12 -14.26 5.01 -4.92
C PHE A 12 -15.47 5.42 -5.76
N SER A 13 -15.43 5.09 -7.05
CA SER A 13 -16.61 5.29 -7.87
C SER A 13 -17.73 4.37 -7.38
N GLU A 14 -18.98 4.70 -7.73
CA GLU A 14 -20.17 4.02 -7.23
C GLU A 14 -20.13 2.49 -7.43
N TYR A 15 -19.49 2.04 -8.49
CA TYR A 15 -19.46 0.61 -8.86
C TYR A 15 -18.08 -0.02 -8.71
N SER A 16 -17.16 0.63 -8.01
CA SER A 16 -15.78 0.15 -7.91
C SER A 16 -15.33 0.07 -6.47
N SER A 17 -14.67 -1.04 -6.11
CA SER A 17 -13.99 -1.23 -4.83
C SER A 17 -12.47 -1.19 -5.00
N LEU A 18 -12.00 -0.83 -6.17
CA LEU A 18 -10.58 -0.84 -6.52
C LEU A 18 -10.22 0.45 -7.24
N ARG A 19 -9.10 1.01 -6.85
CA ARG A 19 -8.51 2.18 -7.49
C ARG A 19 -7.06 1.87 -7.79
N ILE A 20 -6.66 2.01 -9.06
CA ILE A 20 -5.31 1.71 -9.53
C ILE A 20 -4.80 2.90 -10.30
N TRP A 21 -3.56 3.29 -10.07
CA TRP A 21 -2.93 4.29 -10.92
C TRP A 21 -1.43 4.07 -11.02
N TYR A 22 -0.89 4.52 -12.15
CA TYR A 22 0.54 4.58 -12.40
C TYR A 22 1.03 5.92 -11.87
N ASN A 23 1.94 5.86 -10.90
CA ASN A 23 2.45 7.05 -10.22
C ASN A 23 3.91 7.25 -10.57
N ASP A 24 4.22 8.31 -11.31
CA ASP A 24 5.58 8.70 -11.66
C ASP A 24 5.95 10.08 -11.10
N ILE A 25 5.18 10.56 -10.15
CA ILE A 25 5.39 11.87 -9.53
C ILE A 25 6.55 11.78 -8.54
N PRO A 26 7.59 12.63 -8.66
CA PRO A 26 8.74 12.63 -7.75
C PRO A 26 8.41 13.31 -6.43
N LYS A 27 7.33 12.91 -5.81
CA LYS A 27 6.83 13.51 -4.59
C LYS A 27 6.26 12.40 -3.71
N GLY A 28 6.68 12.38 -2.46
CA GLY A 28 6.13 11.44 -1.50
C GLY A 28 4.85 11.95 -0.87
N TYR A 29 4.40 11.23 0.11
CA TYR A 29 3.22 11.56 0.89
C TYR A 29 3.61 11.59 2.36
N PRO A 30 3.28 12.68 3.10
CA PRO A 30 3.59 12.72 4.53
C PRO A 30 2.79 11.65 5.29
N ALA A 31 3.18 11.41 6.53
CA ALA A 31 2.56 10.38 7.35
C ALA A 31 1.04 10.53 7.37
N HIS A 32 0.35 9.46 7.01
CA HIS A 32 -1.11 9.41 6.93
C HIS A 32 -1.60 7.98 7.12
N TRP A 33 -2.91 7.82 7.24
CA TRP A 33 -3.54 6.51 7.26
C TRP A 33 -4.91 6.59 6.60
N HIS A 34 -5.39 5.45 6.15
CA HIS A 34 -6.72 5.32 5.55
C HIS A 34 -7.28 3.93 5.84
N THR A 35 -8.58 3.78 5.58
CA THR A 35 -9.28 2.53 5.91
C THR A 35 -9.24 1.49 4.81
N VAL A 36 -8.55 1.77 3.72
CA VAL A 36 -8.44 0.83 2.60
C VAL A 36 -7.08 0.15 2.63
N LEU A 37 -7.01 -1.02 2.00
CA LEU A 37 -5.76 -1.74 1.77
C LEU A 37 -4.98 -1.04 0.67
N GLU A 38 -3.68 -0.90 0.86
CA GLU A 38 -2.81 -0.32 -0.17
C GLU A 38 -1.77 -1.34 -0.61
N ILE A 39 -1.57 -1.47 -1.93
CA ILE A 39 -0.53 -2.32 -2.49
C ILE A 39 0.34 -1.44 -3.37
N ILE A 40 1.65 -1.45 -3.12
CA ILE A 40 2.63 -0.66 -3.87
C ILE A 40 3.56 -1.61 -4.59
N LEU A 41 3.64 -1.48 -5.91
CA LEU A 41 4.56 -2.22 -6.76
C LEU A 41 5.51 -1.22 -7.41
N SER A 42 6.79 -1.29 -7.11
CA SER A 42 7.78 -0.46 -7.81
C SER A 42 8.02 -1.00 -9.21
N VAL A 43 7.99 -0.10 -10.19
CA VAL A 43 8.16 -0.45 -11.61
C VAL A 43 9.53 0.01 -12.10
N ASP A 44 9.88 1.26 -11.83
CA ASP A 44 11.14 1.87 -12.23
C ASP A 44 11.67 2.63 -11.03
N ASN A 45 12.94 2.39 -10.67
CA ASN A 45 13.59 2.92 -9.49
C ASN A 45 12.90 2.43 -8.20
N TYR A 46 13.49 2.76 -7.05
CA TYR A 46 12.95 2.37 -5.76
C TYR A 46 11.82 3.31 -5.30
N TYR A 47 11.09 2.87 -4.31
CA TYR A 47 10.14 3.70 -3.58
C TYR A 47 10.30 3.41 -2.09
N TYR A 48 10.26 4.44 -1.26
CA TYR A 48 10.43 4.28 0.18
C TYR A 48 9.11 4.37 0.91
N ALA A 49 8.92 3.47 1.87
CA ALA A 49 7.78 3.52 2.76
C ALA A 49 8.24 3.31 4.20
N GLU A 50 7.68 4.07 5.11
CA GLU A 50 7.81 3.83 6.56
C GLU A 50 6.40 3.50 7.06
N VAL A 51 6.24 2.31 7.63
CA VAL A 51 4.94 1.84 8.13
C VAL A 51 5.11 1.45 9.59
N ASN A 52 4.40 2.14 10.47
CA ASN A 52 4.49 1.93 11.92
C ASN A 52 5.94 1.90 12.41
N GLY A 53 6.78 2.80 11.88
CA GLY A 53 8.19 2.92 12.29
C GLY A 53 9.15 1.97 11.61
N ILE A 54 8.67 1.08 10.74
CA ILE A 54 9.53 0.14 10.01
C ILE A 54 9.72 0.67 8.59
N HIS A 55 10.99 0.69 8.15
CA HIS A 55 11.36 1.21 6.83
C HIS A 55 11.41 0.11 5.78
N TYR A 56 10.84 0.39 4.63
CA TYR A 56 10.85 -0.51 3.47
C TYR A 56 11.40 0.23 2.26
N ARG A 57 12.37 -0.37 1.60
CA ARG A 57 12.86 0.11 0.31
C ARG A 57 12.34 -0.86 -0.75
N ILE A 58 11.39 -0.40 -1.54
CA ILE A 58 10.71 -1.24 -2.52
C ILE A 58 11.42 -1.07 -3.86
N MET A 59 12.20 -2.07 -4.25
CA MET A 59 12.93 -2.07 -5.51
C MET A 59 12.01 -2.50 -6.66
N PRO A 60 12.38 -2.20 -7.91
CA PRO A 60 11.55 -2.63 -9.06
C PRO A 60 11.20 -4.11 -9.01
N GLY A 61 9.93 -4.42 -9.16
CA GLY A 61 9.40 -5.79 -9.07
C GLY A 61 9.04 -6.23 -7.67
N GLU A 62 9.35 -5.43 -6.65
CA GLU A 62 8.98 -5.75 -5.27
C GLU A 62 7.65 -5.12 -4.89
N ILE A 63 6.98 -5.73 -3.94
CA ILE A 63 5.63 -5.34 -3.54
C ILE A 63 5.57 -5.15 -2.03
N LEU A 64 4.93 -4.06 -1.61
CA LEU A 64 4.58 -3.84 -0.21
C LEU A 64 3.08 -3.75 -0.08
N ILE A 65 2.50 -4.53 0.83
CA ILE A 65 1.09 -4.49 1.15
C ILE A 65 0.94 -3.83 2.51
N ILE A 66 0.20 -2.72 2.55
CA ILE A 66 -0.05 -1.95 3.77
C ILE A 66 -1.49 -2.19 4.20
N PRO A 67 -1.70 -2.84 5.37
CA PRO A 67 -3.05 -3.08 5.87
C PRO A 67 -3.81 -1.79 6.17
N PRO A 68 -5.14 -1.85 6.20
CA PRO A 68 -5.95 -0.70 6.57
C PRO A 68 -5.61 -0.16 7.95
N GLY A 69 -5.67 1.14 8.11
CA GLY A 69 -5.52 1.81 9.39
C GLY A 69 -4.08 2.00 9.86
N MET A 70 -3.09 1.53 9.11
CA MET A 70 -1.70 1.71 9.51
C MET A 70 -1.14 3.05 9.05
N MET A 71 -0.50 3.76 9.96
CA MET A 71 0.18 5.00 9.66
C MET A 71 1.37 4.73 8.75
N HIS A 72 1.45 5.43 7.64
CA HIS A 72 2.57 5.25 6.71
C HIS A 72 2.96 6.56 6.05
N GLU A 73 4.24 6.64 5.70
CA GLU A 73 4.83 7.78 5.01
C GLU A 73 5.55 7.26 3.78
N LEU A 74 5.37 7.93 2.65
CA LEU A 74 5.95 7.51 1.38
C LEU A 74 6.92 8.57 0.88
N THR A 75 8.08 8.14 0.37
CA THR A 75 9.10 9.03 -0.16
C THR A 75 9.52 8.55 -1.54
N ALA A 76 9.34 9.42 -2.53
CA ALA A 76 9.68 9.11 -3.92
C ALA A 76 11.08 9.64 -4.25
N PRO A 77 11.87 8.90 -5.08
CA PRO A 77 13.09 9.43 -5.64
C PRO A 77 12.76 10.45 -6.73
N PRO A 78 13.77 11.22 -7.23
CA PRO A 78 13.55 12.21 -8.27
C PRO A 78 13.02 11.64 -9.58
N THR A 79 13.30 10.36 -9.85
CA THR A 79 12.82 9.68 -11.06
C THR A 79 12.22 8.34 -10.68
N GLY A 80 11.50 7.74 -11.63
CA GLY A 80 10.96 6.42 -11.42
C GLY A 80 9.46 6.39 -11.39
N ALA A 81 8.91 5.19 -11.21
CA ALA A 81 7.48 4.97 -11.25
C ALA A 81 7.08 3.76 -10.43
N ARG A 82 5.84 3.73 -9.99
CA ARG A 82 5.22 2.65 -9.24
C ARG A 82 3.76 2.55 -9.60
N LEU A 83 3.21 1.36 -9.40
CA LEU A 83 1.78 1.14 -9.45
C LEU A 83 1.26 1.13 -8.02
N ILE A 84 0.18 1.86 -7.78
CA ILE A 84 -0.46 1.92 -6.48
C ILE A 84 -1.89 1.43 -6.62
N TYR A 85 -2.25 0.46 -5.78
CA TYR A 85 -3.58 -0.13 -5.73
C TYR A 85 -4.18 0.22 -4.38
N LEU A 86 -5.39 0.78 -4.40
CA LEU A 86 -6.18 0.95 -3.19
C LEU A 86 -7.43 0.06 -3.32
N PHE A 87 -7.66 -0.74 -2.31
CA PHE A 87 -8.72 -1.75 -2.34
C PHE A 87 -9.59 -1.62 -1.10
N ASP A 88 -10.91 -1.50 -1.32
CA ASP A 88 -11.87 -1.48 -0.23
C ASP A 88 -12.14 -2.92 0.21
N ILE A 89 -11.54 -3.30 1.33
CA ILE A 89 -11.66 -4.68 1.82
C ILE A 89 -13.02 -4.99 2.42
N SER A 90 -13.91 -4.01 2.57
CA SER A 90 -15.25 -4.27 3.09
C SER A 90 -16.01 -5.27 2.24
N ILE A 91 -15.70 -5.33 0.94
CA ILE A 91 -16.30 -6.30 0.03
C ILE A 91 -15.92 -7.74 0.42
N LEU A 92 -14.75 -7.93 1.03
CA LEU A 92 -14.28 -9.25 1.45
C LEU A 92 -15.04 -9.78 2.65
N SER A 93 -15.72 -8.92 3.39
CA SER A 93 -16.50 -9.35 4.56
C SER A 93 -17.65 -10.29 4.19
N ARG A 94 -18.02 -10.31 2.91
CA ARG A 94 -19.06 -11.21 2.38
C ARG A 94 -18.51 -12.57 1.99
N MET A 95 -17.20 -12.74 1.99
CA MET A 95 -16.55 -13.99 1.58
C MET A 95 -16.33 -14.89 2.79
N LYS A 96 -16.54 -16.19 2.60
CA LYS A 96 -16.36 -17.17 3.68
C LYS A 96 -14.94 -17.21 4.22
N SER A 97 -13.96 -16.86 3.38
CA SER A 97 -12.53 -16.89 3.77
C SER A 97 -12.05 -15.59 4.41
N PHE A 98 -12.93 -14.63 4.65
CA PHE A 98 -12.52 -13.29 5.08
C PHE A 98 -11.75 -13.32 6.41
N SER A 99 -12.18 -14.14 7.36
CA SER A 99 -11.50 -14.21 8.65
C SER A 99 -10.05 -14.67 8.51
N GLY A 100 -9.78 -15.60 7.58
CA GLY A 100 -8.42 -16.04 7.29
C GLY A 100 -7.58 -14.93 6.65
N ILE A 101 -8.16 -14.19 5.71
CA ILE A 101 -7.50 -13.05 5.09
C ILE A 101 -7.24 -11.96 6.12
N GLN A 102 -8.23 -11.67 6.96
CA GLN A 102 -8.12 -10.63 7.98
C GLN A 102 -6.98 -10.91 8.96
N SER A 103 -6.75 -12.16 9.32
CA SER A 103 -5.67 -12.50 10.22
C SER A 103 -4.29 -12.27 9.61
N LEU A 104 -4.17 -12.24 8.27
CA LEU A 104 -2.92 -11.90 7.58
C LEU A 104 -2.70 -10.40 7.46
N LEU A 105 -3.76 -9.60 7.62
CA LEU A 105 -3.70 -8.14 7.42
C LEU A 105 -3.46 -7.38 8.72
N VAL A 106 -2.75 -7.98 9.67
CA VAL A 106 -2.40 -7.34 10.95
C VAL A 106 -1.04 -6.66 10.92
N ARG A 107 -0.28 -6.88 9.87
CA ARG A 107 1.05 -6.28 9.68
C ARG A 107 1.34 -6.11 8.20
N PRO A 108 2.28 -5.22 7.82
CA PRO A 108 2.67 -5.10 6.41
C PRO A 108 3.25 -6.40 5.89
N ILE A 109 3.05 -6.64 4.59
CA ILE A 109 3.61 -7.80 3.91
C ILE A 109 4.55 -7.28 2.81
N PHE A 110 5.82 -7.64 2.90
CA PHE A 110 6.81 -7.25 1.91
C PHE A 110 7.24 -8.48 1.12
N ILE A 111 7.04 -8.42 -0.20
CA ILE A 111 7.40 -9.48 -1.12
C ILE A 111 8.61 -9.01 -1.93
N SER A 112 9.79 -9.52 -1.60
CA SER A 112 11.03 -9.14 -2.25
C SER A 112 11.29 -10.02 -3.48
N ARG A 113 12.15 -9.53 -4.37
CA ARG A 113 12.57 -10.30 -5.54
C ARG A 113 13.34 -11.57 -5.15
N THR A 114 13.97 -11.55 -3.98
CA THR A 114 14.70 -12.72 -3.49
C THR A 114 13.77 -13.76 -2.91
N THR A 115 12.55 -13.35 -2.45
CA THR A 115 11.55 -14.28 -1.93
C THR A 115 10.92 -15.09 -3.07
N TYR A 116 10.66 -14.42 -4.21
CA TYR A 116 10.04 -15.04 -5.39
C TYR A 116 10.85 -14.69 -6.62
N PRO A 117 12.01 -15.33 -6.81
CA PRO A 117 12.83 -15.02 -7.97
C PRO A 117 12.12 -15.45 -9.25
N SER A 118 12.28 -14.65 -10.30
CA SER A 118 11.75 -15.03 -11.60
C SER A 118 12.55 -16.22 -12.14
N SER A 119 11.83 -17.19 -12.66
CA SER A 119 12.42 -18.39 -13.23
C SER A 119 12.93 -18.12 -14.65
#